data_1a718d41855de0a17e14c41dfe8d0730
#
_entry.id   1a718d41855de0a17e14c41dfe8d0730
#
_cell.length_a   1.000
_cell.length_b   1.000
_cell.length_c   1.000
_cell.angle_alpha   90.00
_cell.angle_beta   90.00
_cell.angle_gamma   90.00
#
_symmetry.space_group_name_H-M   'P 1'
#
loop_
_entity.id
_entity.type
_entity.pdbx_description
1 polymer ?
#
loop_
_entity_poly.entity_id
_entity_poly.type
_entity_poly.pdbx_seq_one_letter_code
_entity_poly.pdbx_strand_id
1 'polypeptide(L)'
;MQRLGFIHDMMDVKVLILFVMSRVGYPVNVQQIYELCFQDDCLSYFDVCTAVPEMVESNHLKAVDNECYEITDKGRETAKLVEDSIAFTVRQKAENAVDRFNRQVRRSSFVRTKVSQRENGDFSVVMSLDDEMGNLMTLELVAPNQRQANRLSRLMEKKAEAVYNLTMAELLDEEDEIDG
;
A
#
# COMPACT_ATOMS: atom_id res chain seq x y z
N MET A 1 -4.62 -2.87 34.81
CA MET A 1 -5.22 -1.87 33.93
C MET A 1 -6.08 -2.64 32.92
N GLN A 2 -7.41 -2.59 33.02
CA GLN A 2 -8.28 -3.25 32.03
C GLN A 2 -8.09 -2.54 30.69
N ARG A 3 -7.64 -3.25 29.66
CA ARG A 3 -7.63 -2.75 28.27
C ARG A 3 -9.09 -2.57 27.85
N LEU A 4 -9.49 -1.33 27.62
CA LEU A 4 -10.80 -0.99 27.07
C LEU A 4 -10.71 -1.12 25.54
N GLY A 5 -11.08 -2.31 24.99
CA GLY A 5 -11.05 -2.54 23.54
C GLY A 5 -11.27 -4.01 23.20
N PHE A 6 -11.25 -4.34 21.90
CA PHE A 6 -11.43 -5.71 21.40
C PHE A 6 -10.28 -6.65 21.82
N ILE A 7 -9.05 -6.13 21.90
CA ILE A 7 -7.85 -6.93 22.18
C ILE A 7 -7.67 -7.10 23.68
N HIS A 8 -7.87 -8.34 24.18
CA HIS A 8 -7.70 -8.71 25.57
C HIS A 8 -6.44 -9.54 25.80
N ASP A 9 -6.06 -10.36 24.80
CA ASP A 9 -4.91 -11.25 24.87
C ASP A 9 -4.21 -11.41 23.51
N MET A 10 -3.15 -12.23 23.47
CA MET A 10 -2.38 -12.51 22.27
C MET A 10 -3.20 -13.28 21.20
N MET A 11 -4.23 -14.00 21.62
CA MET A 11 -5.11 -14.70 20.67
C MET A 11 -5.92 -13.70 19.86
N ASP A 12 -6.48 -12.67 20.48
CA ASP A 12 -7.21 -11.59 19.79
C ASP A 12 -6.30 -10.86 18.78
N VAL A 13 -5.02 -10.64 19.15
CA VAL A 13 -4.01 -10.06 18.23
C VAL A 13 -3.83 -10.95 17.00
N LYS A 14 -3.64 -12.25 17.17
CA LYS A 14 -3.46 -13.19 16.06
C LYS A 14 -4.71 -13.29 15.18
N VAL A 15 -5.90 -13.29 15.78
CA VAL A 15 -7.18 -13.30 15.07
C VAL A 15 -7.31 -12.04 14.20
N LEU A 16 -6.97 -10.86 14.72
CA LEU A 16 -7.00 -9.62 13.96
C LEU A 16 -5.95 -9.61 12.83
N ILE A 17 -4.74 -10.13 13.08
CA ILE A 17 -3.72 -10.28 12.04
C ILE A 17 -4.20 -11.22 10.94
N LEU A 18 -4.80 -12.38 11.26
CA LEU A 18 -5.38 -13.29 10.27
C LEU A 18 -6.45 -12.62 9.42
N PHE A 19 -7.34 -11.87 10.06
CA PHE A 19 -8.40 -11.13 9.39
C PHE A 19 -7.83 -10.14 8.37
N VAL A 20 -6.89 -9.29 8.77
CA VAL A 20 -6.21 -8.32 7.92
C VAL A 20 -5.46 -9.02 6.79
N MET A 21 -4.60 -9.99 7.12
CA MET A 21 -3.76 -10.70 6.15
C MET A 21 -4.57 -11.50 5.14
N SER A 22 -5.77 -11.96 5.48
CA SER A 22 -6.66 -12.64 4.54
C SER A 22 -7.22 -11.74 3.43
N ARG A 23 -7.19 -10.43 3.64
CA ARG A 23 -7.74 -9.39 2.76
C ARG A 23 -6.66 -8.55 2.07
N VAL A 24 -5.43 -8.57 2.58
CA VAL A 24 -4.29 -7.91 1.94
C VAL A 24 -3.90 -8.68 0.68
N GLY A 25 -3.77 -7.98 -0.44
CA GLY A 25 -3.46 -8.57 -1.76
C GLY A 25 -1.96 -8.64 -2.09
N TYR A 26 -1.09 -8.20 -1.19
CA TYR A 26 0.35 -8.04 -1.43
C TYR A 26 1.16 -8.48 -0.21
N PRO A 27 2.42 -8.91 -0.38
CA PRO A 27 3.31 -9.15 0.75
C PRO A 27 3.50 -7.87 1.59
N VAL A 28 3.46 -8.00 2.90
CA VAL A 28 3.59 -6.87 3.85
C VAL A 28 4.60 -7.19 4.94
N ASN A 29 5.34 -6.17 5.39
CA ASN A 29 6.25 -6.28 6.52
C ASN A 29 5.52 -6.09 7.86
N VAL A 30 6.21 -6.34 8.97
CA VAL A 30 5.63 -6.25 10.33
C VAL A 30 5.08 -4.86 10.64
N GLN A 31 5.75 -3.80 10.19
CA GLN A 31 5.28 -2.43 10.39
C GLN A 31 3.95 -2.18 9.67
N GLN A 32 3.82 -2.63 8.44
CA GLN A 32 2.57 -2.52 7.67
C GLN A 32 1.45 -3.36 8.29
N ILE A 33 1.75 -4.59 8.77
CA ILE A 33 0.78 -5.42 9.51
C ILE A 33 0.26 -4.66 10.73
N TYR A 34 1.17 -4.06 11.52
CA TYR A 34 0.80 -3.25 12.67
C TYR A 34 -0.11 -2.08 12.27
N GLU A 35 0.26 -1.29 11.27
CA GLU A 35 -0.51 -0.13 10.82
C GLU A 35 -1.92 -0.52 10.32
N LEU A 36 -2.05 -1.67 9.66
CA LEU A 36 -3.34 -2.19 9.19
C LEU A 36 -4.21 -2.74 10.32
N CYS A 37 -3.59 -3.32 11.36
CA CYS A 37 -4.27 -3.83 12.55
C CYS A 37 -4.55 -2.74 13.60
N PHE A 38 -3.80 -1.63 13.58
CA PHE A 38 -3.92 -0.56 14.57
C PHE A 38 -5.21 0.24 14.32
N GLN A 39 -6.26 -0.12 15.04
CA GLN A 39 -7.57 0.53 14.92
C GLN A 39 -7.96 1.30 16.19
N ASP A 40 -7.36 0.97 17.32
CA ASP A 40 -7.56 1.59 18.63
C ASP A 40 -6.24 1.43 19.44
N ASP A 41 -6.03 2.23 20.49
CA ASP A 41 -4.82 2.25 21.34
C ASP A 41 -4.55 0.94 22.12
N CYS A 42 -5.28 -0.14 21.80
CA CYS A 42 -5.19 -1.42 22.49
C CYS A 42 -4.14 -2.39 21.92
N LEU A 43 -3.63 -2.12 20.70
CA LEU A 43 -2.61 -2.92 20.04
C LEU A 43 -1.26 -2.22 20.15
N SER A 44 -0.24 -2.91 20.65
CA SER A 44 1.13 -2.42 20.59
C SER A 44 1.89 -3.02 19.41
N TYR A 45 2.88 -2.28 18.89
CA TYR A 45 3.80 -2.80 17.88
C TYR A 45 4.52 -4.07 18.36
N PHE A 46 4.82 -4.14 19.67
CA PHE A 46 5.48 -5.28 20.26
C PHE A 46 4.62 -6.56 20.25
N ASP A 47 3.30 -6.43 20.42
CA ASP A 47 2.37 -7.56 20.33
C ASP A 47 2.41 -8.16 18.89
N VAL A 48 2.47 -7.33 17.85
CA VAL A 48 2.58 -7.78 16.45
C VAL A 48 3.94 -8.44 16.19
N CYS A 49 5.04 -7.84 16.67
CA CYS A 49 6.38 -8.42 16.56
C CYS A 49 6.50 -9.80 17.22
N THR A 50 5.71 -10.06 18.27
CA THR A 50 5.65 -11.36 18.95
C THR A 50 4.74 -12.34 18.19
N ALA A 51 3.56 -11.88 17.75
CA ALA A 51 2.57 -12.74 17.10
C ALA A 51 3.03 -13.25 15.73
N VAL A 52 3.65 -12.40 14.89
CA VAL A 52 4.00 -12.75 13.51
C VAL A 52 4.95 -13.95 13.43
N PRO A 53 6.09 -14.03 14.16
CA PRO A 53 6.93 -15.24 14.16
C PRO A 53 6.21 -16.50 14.59
N GLU A 54 5.39 -16.43 15.65
CA GLU A 54 4.59 -17.58 16.13
C GLU A 54 3.56 -18.04 15.08
N MET A 55 3.03 -17.10 14.29
CA MET A 55 2.11 -17.42 13.19
C MET A 55 2.82 -18.03 11.99
N VAL A 56 4.11 -17.73 11.80
CA VAL A 56 4.95 -18.41 10.79
C VAL A 56 5.26 -19.83 11.26
N GLU A 57 5.67 -20.02 12.52
CA GLU A 57 5.93 -21.35 13.10
C GLU A 57 4.69 -22.26 13.02
N SER A 58 3.51 -21.72 13.28
CA SER A 58 2.24 -22.43 13.19
C SER A 58 1.68 -22.55 11.76
N ASN A 59 2.43 -22.08 10.75
CA ASN A 59 2.10 -22.14 9.33
C ASN A 59 0.79 -21.42 8.95
N HIS A 60 0.44 -20.35 9.65
CA HIS A 60 -0.66 -19.45 9.26
C HIS A 60 -0.16 -18.31 8.35
N LEU A 61 1.08 -17.89 8.56
CA LEU A 61 1.81 -16.96 7.70
C LEU A 61 3.05 -17.66 7.14
N LYS A 62 3.57 -17.14 6.04
CA LYS A 62 4.88 -17.50 5.49
C LYS A 62 5.71 -16.24 5.27
N ALA A 63 6.99 -16.33 5.57
CA ALA A 63 7.94 -15.30 5.19
C ALA A 63 8.24 -15.38 3.69
N VAL A 64 8.36 -14.23 3.04
CA VAL A 64 8.76 -14.06 1.65
C VAL A 64 9.91 -13.06 1.58
N ASP A 65 10.39 -12.72 0.38
CA ASP A 65 11.52 -11.81 0.20
C ASP A 65 11.31 -10.44 0.88
N ASN A 66 12.43 -9.78 1.23
CA ASN A 66 12.45 -8.44 1.84
C ASN A 66 11.74 -8.32 3.20
N GLU A 67 11.84 -9.34 4.06
CA GLU A 67 11.24 -9.35 5.40
C GLU A 67 9.72 -9.12 5.38
N CYS A 68 9.07 -9.52 4.29
CA CYS A 68 7.62 -9.48 4.13
C CYS A 68 6.98 -10.83 4.43
N TYR A 69 5.68 -10.81 4.68
CA TYR A 69 4.88 -11.97 5.02
C TYR A 69 3.65 -12.04 4.14
N GLU A 70 3.21 -13.26 3.89
CA GLU A 70 1.95 -13.57 3.22
C GLU A 70 1.15 -14.58 4.03
N ILE A 71 -0.15 -14.56 3.87
CA ILE A 71 -1.02 -15.55 4.48
C ILE A 71 -0.96 -16.87 3.70
N THR A 72 -0.94 -18.00 4.41
CA THR A 72 -1.03 -19.34 3.82
C THR A 72 -2.47 -19.75 3.58
N ASP A 73 -2.71 -20.88 2.88
CA ASP A 73 -4.05 -21.44 2.72
C ASP A 73 -4.65 -21.83 4.09
N LYS A 74 -3.86 -22.44 4.98
CA LYS A 74 -4.26 -22.71 6.35
C LYS A 74 -4.67 -21.45 7.10
N GLY A 75 -3.89 -20.36 6.93
CA GLY A 75 -4.22 -19.06 7.52
C GLY A 75 -5.54 -18.51 7.00
N ARG A 76 -5.80 -18.60 5.69
CA ARG A 76 -7.06 -18.15 5.08
C ARG A 76 -8.27 -18.94 5.57
N GLU A 77 -8.14 -20.26 5.70
CA GLU A 77 -9.19 -21.12 6.26
C GLU A 77 -9.48 -20.77 7.72
N THR A 78 -8.41 -20.60 8.52
CA THR A 78 -8.56 -20.21 9.93
C THR A 78 -9.19 -18.83 10.05
N ALA A 79 -8.79 -17.86 9.24
CA ALA A 79 -9.36 -16.52 9.25
C ALA A 79 -10.88 -16.53 9.07
N LYS A 80 -11.40 -17.32 8.13
CA LYS A 80 -12.86 -17.50 7.91
C LYS A 80 -13.61 -18.06 9.10
N LEU A 81 -12.96 -18.94 9.87
CA LEU A 81 -13.58 -19.57 11.04
C LEU A 81 -13.66 -18.64 12.25
N VAL A 82 -12.71 -17.69 12.37
CA VAL A 82 -12.57 -16.86 13.55
C VAL A 82 -13.01 -15.40 13.35
N GLU A 83 -13.32 -14.99 12.13
CA GLU A 83 -13.64 -13.58 11.84
C GLU A 83 -14.86 -13.04 12.59
N ASP A 84 -15.83 -13.90 12.91
CA ASP A 84 -17.02 -13.51 13.65
C ASP A 84 -16.75 -13.22 15.14
N SER A 85 -15.58 -13.62 15.67
CA SER A 85 -15.15 -13.27 17.03
C SER A 85 -14.68 -11.81 17.14
N ILE A 86 -14.36 -11.15 16.02
CA ILE A 86 -13.93 -9.76 15.97
C ILE A 86 -15.16 -8.84 16.03
N ALA A 87 -15.15 -7.84 16.90
CA ALA A 87 -16.21 -6.85 16.98
C ALA A 87 -16.44 -6.16 15.61
N PHE A 88 -17.69 -5.97 15.22
CA PHE A 88 -18.06 -5.42 13.91
C PHE A 88 -17.36 -4.09 13.58
N THR A 89 -17.26 -3.19 14.55
CA THR A 89 -16.61 -1.88 14.39
C THR A 89 -15.12 -2.00 14.09
N VAL A 90 -14.44 -2.99 14.70
CA VAL A 90 -13.01 -3.28 14.46
C VAL A 90 -12.83 -3.87 13.07
N ARG A 91 -13.68 -4.83 12.68
CA ARG A 91 -13.67 -5.41 11.33
C ARG A 91 -13.81 -4.33 10.27
N GLN A 92 -14.82 -3.47 10.40
CA GLN A 92 -15.09 -2.41 9.42
C GLN A 92 -13.92 -1.42 9.29
N LYS A 93 -13.31 -1.03 10.39
CA LYS A 93 -12.14 -0.15 10.38
C LYS A 93 -10.93 -0.82 9.71
N ALA A 94 -10.67 -2.09 10.04
CA ALA A 94 -9.58 -2.87 9.45
C ALA A 94 -9.80 -3.09 7.95
N GLU A 95 -11.01 -3.43 7.50
CA GLU A 95 -11.35 -3.55 6.07
C GLU A 95 -11.08 -2.24 5.33
N ASN A 96 -11.56 -1.11 5.85
CA ASN A 96 -11.31 0.20 5.24
C ASN A 96 -9.81 0.55 5.16
N ALA A 97 -9.01 0.13 6.14
CA ALA A 97 -7.55 0.33 6.13
C ALA A 97 -6.90 -0.55 5.06
N VAL A 98 -7.28 -1.82 4.97
CA VAL A 98 -6.78 -2.77 3.97
C VAL A 98 -7.16 -2.33 2.56
N ASP A 99 -8.40 -1.89 2.34
CA ASP A 99 -8.85 -1.42 1.03
C ASP A 99 -8.08 -0.19 0.57
N ARG A 100 -7.79 0.76 1.47
CA ARG A 100 -6.94 1.91 1.16
C ARG A 100 -5.52 1.48 0.81
N PHE A 101 -4.95 0.57 1.58
CA PHE A 101 -3.62 0.02 1.35
C PHE A 101 -3.53 -0.70 0.00
N ASN A 102 -4.45 -1.63 -0.28
CA ASN A 102 -4.49 -2.37 -1.54
C ASN A 102 -4.61 -1.42 -2.75
N ARG A 103 -5.48 -0.41 -2.66
CA ARG A 103 -5.60 0.62 -3.72
C ARG A 103 -4.29 1.40 -3.88
N GLN A 104 -3.63 1.78 -2.79
CA GLN A 104 -2.37 2.53 -2.84
C GLN A 104 -1.24 1.70 -3.47
N VAL A 105 -1.09 0.43 -3.06
CA VAL A 105 -0.08 -0.47 -3.64
C VAL A 105 -0.35 -0.71 -5.11
N ARG A 106 -1.61 -0.98 -5.49
CA ARG A 106 -2.02 -1.15 -6.88
C ARG A 106 -1.68 0.07 -7.72
N ARG A 107 -2.02 1.27 -7.25
CA ARG A 107 -1.69 2.53 -7.93
C ARG A 107 -0.19 2.72 -8.10
N SER A 108 0.60 2.47 -7.07
CA SER A 108 2.06 2.59 -7.16
C SER A 108 2.68 1.60 -8.15
N SER A 109 2.08 0.44 -8.39
CA SER A 109 2.54 -0.52 -9.40
C SER A 109 2.29 -0.07 -10.84
N PHE A 110 1.39 0.88 -11.04
CA PHE A 110 1.10 1.47 -12.35
C PHE A 110 1.97 2.68 -12.69
N VAL A 111 2.80 3.14 -11.76
CA VAL A 111 3.73 4.24 -12.02
C VAL A 111 5.14 3.69 -12.18
N ARG A 112 5.76 3.98 -13.31
CA ARG A 112 7.15 3.60 -13.60
C ARG A 112 7.95 4.85 -13.93
N THR A 113 9.16 4.95 -13.39
CA THR A 113 10.09 6.02 -13.75
C THR A 113 11.40 5.45 -14.28
N LYS A 114 12.02 6.17 -15.20
CA LYS A 114 13.32 5.85 -15.78
C LYS A 114 14.17 7.11 -15.87
N VAL A 115 15.40 7.02 -15.38
CA VAL A 115 16.40 8.08 -15.51
C VAL A 115 17.46 7.60 -16.49
N SER A 116 17.79 8.42 -17.47
CA SER A 116 18.86 8.15 -18.46
C SER A 116 19.67 9.41 -18.71
N GLN A 117 20.99 9.25 -18.89
CA GLN A 117 21.86 10.35 -19.29
C GLN A 117 21.75 10.59 -20.79
N ARG A 118 21.66 11.88 -21.19
CA ARG A 118 21.68 12.33 -22.58
C ARG A 118 23.10 12.58 -23.06
N GLU A 119 23.30 12.62 -24.36
CA GLU A 119 24.62 12.89 -24.99
C GLU A 119 25.21 14.25 -24.61
N ASN A 120 24.35 15.25 -24.34
CA ASN A 120 24.76 16.59 -23.91
C ASN A 120 25.14 16.68 -22.42
N GLY A 121 25.10 15.55 -21.69
CA GLY A 121 25.42 15.51 -20.23
C GLY A 121 24.24 15.73 -19.30
N ASP A 122 23.10 16.20 -19.79
CA ASP A 122 21.86 16.30 -19.01
C ASP A 122 21.22 14.91 -18.77
N PHE A 123 20.17 14.89 -17.98
CA PHE A 123 19.44 13.67 -17.65
C PHE A 123 17.99 13.77 -18.11
N SER A 124 17.51 12.74 -18.81
CA SER A 124 16.10 12.55 -19.09
C SER A 124 15.47 11.73 -17.96
N VAL A 125 14.34 12.20 -17.45
CA VAL A 125 13.50 11.51 -16.45
C VAL A 125 12.15 11.27 -17.09
N VAL A 126 11.85 10.00 -17.39
CA VAL A 126 10.60 9.58 -18.00
C VAL A 126 9.74 8.93 -16.92
N MET A 127 8.49 9.36 -16.82
CA MET A 127 7.45 8.73 -16.00
C MET A 127 6.36 8.21 -16.91
N SER A 128 5.97 6.95 -16.68
CA SER A 128 4.77 6.35 -17.27
C SER A 128 3.75 6.10 -16.18
N LEU A 129 2.54 6.56 -16.37
CA LEU A 129 1.36 6.24 -15.58
C LEU A 129 0.47 5.34 -16.43
N ASP A 130 0.23 4.14 -15.94
CA ASP A 130 -0.61 3.15 -16.60
C ASP A 130 -1.90 2.91 -15.79
N ASP A 131 -2.85 2.18 -16.35
CA ASP A 131 -3.97 1.53 -15.67
C ASP A 131 -4.18 0.10 -16.20
N GLU A 132 -5.32 -0.51 -15.90
CA GLU A 132 -5.65 -1.86 -16.38
C GLU A 132 -5.85 -1.93 -17.91
N MET A 133 -6.14 -0.82 -18.54
CA MET A 133 -6.42 -0.70 -19.96
C MET A 133 -5.16 -0.31 -20.78
N GLY A 134 -4.13 0.19 -20.09
CA GLY A 134 -2.86 0.56 -20.73
C GLY A 134 -2.24 1.85 -20.21
N ASN A 135 -1.46 2.52 -21.05
CA ASN A 135 -0.77 3.76 -20.69
C ASN A 135 -1.72 4.95 -20.74
N LEU A 136 -1.88 5.64 -19.61
CA LEU A 136 -2.69 6.87 -19.50
C LEU A 136 -1.88 8.11 -19.85
N MET A 137 -0.61 8.16 -19.40
CA MET A 137 0.26 9.31 -19.61
C MET A 137 1.72 8.89 -19.59
N THR A 138 2.49 9.49 -20.49
CA THR A 138 3.95 9.45 -20.43
C THR A 138 4.47 10.88 -20.37
N LEU A 139 5.25 11.21 -19.34
CA LEU A 139 5.84 12.53 -19.13
C LEU A 139 7.36 12.41 -19.09
N GLU A 140 8.02 13.17 -19.96
CA GLU A 140 9.48 13.29 -19.97
C GLU A 140 9.89 14.71 -19.54
N LEU A 141 10.76 14.79 -18.55
CA LEU A 141 11.37 16.05 -18.10
C LEU A 141 12.90 15.94 -18.12
N VAL A 142 13.56 17.07 -18.33
CA VAL A 142 15.02 17.14 -18.35
C VAL A 142 15.54 17.72 -17.06
N ALA A 143 16.57 17.12 -16.51
CA ALA A 143 17.29 17.58 -15.32
C ALA A 143 18.77 17.81 -15.65
N PRO A 144 19.38 18.93 -15.20
CA PRO A 144 20.76 19.27 -15.56
C PRO A 144 21.82 18.45 -14.82
N ASN A 145 21.45 17.63 -13.84
CA ASN A 145 22.38 16.76 -13.12
C ASN A 145 21.68 15.55 -12.47
N GLN A 146 22.46 14.52 -12.15
CA GLN A 146 21.99 13.26 -11.57
C GLN A 146 21.20 13.45 -10.27
N ARG A 147 21.60 14.37 -9.40
CA ARG A 147 20.93 14.60 -8.11
C ARG A 147 19.51 15.13 -8.32
N GLN A 148 19.34 16.06 -9.26
CA GLN A 148 18.00 16.58 -9.60
C GLN A 148 17.16 15.53 -10.32
N ALA A 149 17.76 14.75 -11.23
CA ALA A 149 17.08 13.66 -11.91
C ALA A 149 16.52 12.62 -10.92
N ASN A 150 17.33 12.18 -9.96
CA ASN A 150 16.89 11.22 -8.93
C ASN A 150 15.82 11.80 -7.99
N ARG A 151 15.88 13.10 -7.70
CA ARG A 151 14.84 13.80 -6.93
C ARG A 151 13.53 13.88 -7.73
N LEU A 152 13.64 14.24 -9.00
CA LEU A 152 12.50 14.36 -9.90
C LEU A 152 11.80 13.01 -10.10
N SER A 153 12.55 11.93 -10.36
CA SER A 153 12.03 10.57 -10.47
C SER A 153 11.17 10.18 -9.26
N ARG A 154 11.70 10.34 -8.03
CA ARG A 154 10.94 10.05 -6.80
C ARG A 154 9.69 10.91 -6.61
N LEU A 155 9.74 12.18 -7.00
CA LEU A 155 8.58 13.07 -6.91
C LEU A 155 7.53 12.75 -7.97
N MET A 156 7.95 12.37 -9.17
CA MET A 156 7.07 11.91 -10.24
C MET A 156 6.32 10.65 -9.82
N GLU A 157 7.00 9.63 -9.29
CA GLU A 157 6.33 8.43 -8.75
C GLU A 157 5.27 8.78 -7.71
N LYS A 158 5.62 9.65 -6.78
CA LYS A 158 4.71 10.02 -5.68
C LYS A 158 3.51 10.86 -6.14
N LYS A 159 3.65 11.64 -7.22
CA LYS A 159 2.67 12.63 -7.65
C LYS A 159 2.05 12.35 -9.02
N ALA A 160 2.29 11.18 -9.60
CA ALA A 160 1.86 10.83 -10.96
C ALA A 160 0.36 11.10 -11.20
N GLU A 161 -0.52 10.62 -10.33
CA GLU A 161 -1.97 10.85 -10.41
C GLU A 161 -2.34 12.33 -10.32
N ALA A 162 -1.71 13.06 -9.40
CA ALA A 162 -1.99 14.49 -9.25
C ALA A 162 -1.58 15.28 -10.49
N VAL A 163 -0.44 14.92 -11.11
CA VAL A 163 0.03 15.54 -12.36
C VAL A 163 -0.94 15.23 -13.50
N TYR A 164 -1.37 13.96 -13.63
CA TYR A 164 -2.36 13.57 -14.64
C TYR A 164 -3.66 14.35 -14.48
N ASN A 165 -4.23 14.37 -13.28
CA ASN A 165 -5.51 15.05 -13.02
C ASN A 165 -5.43 16.56 -13.25
N LEU A 166 -4.33 17.20 -12.84
CA LEU A 166 -4.11 18.63 -13.10
C LEU A 166 -3.99 18.93 -14.59
N THR A 167 -3.26 18.09 -15.33
CA THR A 167 -3.09 18.24 -16.77
C THR A 167 -4.44 18.07 -17.49
N MET A 168 -5.22 17.06 -17.11
CA MET A 168 -6.55 16.83 -17.69
C MET A 168 -7.53 17.95 -17.36
N ALA A 169 -7.54 18.44 -16.13
CA ALA A 169 -8.38 19.56 -15.76
C ALA A 169 -8.06 20.82 -16.60
N GLU A 170 -6.78 21.19 -16.68
CA GLU A 170 -6.34 22.36 -17.45
C GLU A 170 -6.66 22.26 -18.94
N LEU A 171 -6.51 21.07 -19.53
CA LEU A 171 -6.80 20.87 -20.97
C LEU A 171 -8.29 20.80 -21.29
N LEU A 172 -9.14 20.40 -20.33
CA LEU A 172 -10.58 20.30 -20.56
C LEU A 172 -11.33 21.59 -20.20
N ASP A 173 -10.82 22.41 -19.27
CA ASP A 173 -11.42 23.70 -18.90
C ASP A 173 -11.33 24.74 -20.05
N GLU A 174 -10.41 24.57 -21.02
CA GLU A 174 -10.31 25.46 -22.20
C GLU A 174 -11.36 25.18 -23.30
N GLU A 175 -12.07 24.04 -23.27
CA GLU A 175 -13.06 23.71 -24.30
C GLU A 175 -14.41 24.41 -24.09
N ASP A 176 -14.74 24.88 -22.90
CA ASP A 176 -16.00 25.57 -22.60
C ASP A 176 -16.05 27.05 -23.05
N GLU A 177 -14.91 27.64 -23.50
CA GLU A 177 -14.85 29.02 -23.98
C GLU A 177 -14.97 29.18 -25.52
N ILE A 178 -14.96 28.07 -26.30
CA ILE A 178 -14.92 28.16 -27.76
C ILE A 178 -16.29 27.97 -28.44
N ASP A 179 -17.31 27.51 -27.72
CA ASP A 179 -18.69 27.28 -28.24
C ASP A 179 -19.74 28.30 -27.69
N GLY A 180 -19.34 29.56 -27.51
CA GLY A 180 -20.22 30.67 -27.12
C GLY A 180 -20.43 31.68 -28.25
#